data_fe13cc04d050c7a714ce046cbd12c8a1
#
_entry.id   fe13cc04d050c7a714ce046cbd12c8a1
#
_cell.length_a   1.000
_cell.length_b   1.000
_cell.length_c   1.000
_cell.angle_alpha   90.00
_cell.angle_beta   90.00
_cell.angle_gamma   90.00
#
_symmetry.space_group_name_H-M   'P 1'
#
loop_
_entity.id
_entity.type
_entity.pdbx_description
1 polymer ?
#
loop_
_entity_poly.entity_id
_entity_poly.type
_entity_poly.pdbx_seq_one_letter_code
_entity_poly.pdbx_strand_id
1 'polypeptide(L)' 'MEDINPGKLTQQEEAILILTEEVWNKFLELPINHPMEANEMAIKIHDIQRMIISRPGFRMNQEIFKQYDGKG' A
#
# COMPACT_ATOMS: atom_id res chain seq x y z
N MET A 1 5.05 0.68 -24.75
CA MET A 1 4.05 0.57 -24.00
C MET A 1 4.27 -0.31 -22.88
N GLU A 2 3.78 0.03 -21.76
CA GLU A 2 3.99 -0.67 -20.65
C GLU A 2 3.09 -1.79 -20.53
N ASP A 3 3.52 -2.90 -20.13
CA ASP A 3 2.72 -4.00 -19.88
C ASP A 3 2.23 -3.91 -18.51
N ILE A 4 0.96 -3.72 -18.32
CA ILE A 4 0.42 -3.64 -17.00
C ILE A 4 0.12 -5.02 -16.54
N ASN A 5 0.87 -5.48 -15.58
CA ASN A 5 0.67 -6.78 -15.02
C ASN A 5 -0.19 -6.62 -13.77
N PRO A 6 -1.42 -7.11 -13.76
CA PRO A 6 -2.30 -6.89 -12.62
C PRO A 6 -1.77 -7.52 -11.34
N GLY A 7 -0.88 -8.47 -11.44
CA GLY A 7 -0.29 -9.07 -10.26
C GLY A 7 0.90 -8.34 -9.70
N LYS A 8 1.29 -7.22 -10.31
CA LYS A 8 2.42 -6.46 -9.84
C LYS A 8 2.05 -5.05 -9.46
N LEU A 9 2.83 -4.46 -8.58
CA LEU A 9 2.61 -3.08 -8.20
C LEU A 9 2.93 -2.16 -9.36
N THR A 10 2.14 -1.12 -9.51
CA THR A 10 2.43 -0.11 -10.51
C THR A 10 3.47 0.85 -9.97
N GLN A 11 4.00 1.69 -10.83
CA GLN A 11 4.97 2.68 -10.40
C GLN A 11 4.36 3.64 -9.40
N GLN A 12 3.10 4.01 -9.59
CA GLN A 12 2.45 4.91 -8.65
C GLN A 12 2.26 4.25 -7.30
N GLU A 13 1.95 2.95 -7.29
CA GLU A 13 1.79 2.24 -6.04
C GLU A 13 3.13 2.13 -5.31
N GLU A 14 4.19 1.86 -6.04
CA GLU A 14 5.50 1.80 -5.44
C GLU A 14 5.91 3.16 -4.89
N ALA A 15 5.54 4.23 -5.59
CA ALA A 15 5.86 5.56 -5.12
C ALA A 15 5.19 5.84 -3.78
N ILE A 16 3.96 5.38 -3.60
CA ILE A 16 3.28 5.55 -2.34
C ILE A 16 4.01 4.81 -1.23
N LEU A 17 4.49 3.60 -1.51
CA LEU A 17 5.23 2.86 -0.51
C LEU A 17 6.51 3.59 -0.11
N ILE A 18 7.19 4.18 -1.09
CA ILE A 18 8.40 4.93 -0.79
C ILE A 18 8.06 6.14 0.06
N LEU A 19 6.94 6.81 -0.24
CA LEU A 19 6.55 7.97 0.54
C LEU A 19 6.22 7.59 1.99
N THR A 20 5.65 6.40 2.22
CA THR A 20 5.37 6.01 3.59
C THR A 20 6.67 5.82 4.38
N GLU A 21 7.73 5.36 3.71
CA GLU A 21 9.01 5.24 4.38
C GLU A 21 9.55 6.62 4.71
N GLU A 22 9.37 7.58 3.82
CA GLU A 22 9.82 8.93 4.09
C GLU A 22 9.05 9.55 5.23
N VAL A 23 7.75 9.29 5.31
CA VAL A 23 6.95 9.79 6.40
C VAL A 23 7.48 9.25 7.73
N TRP A 24 7.80 7.96 7.77
CA TRP A 24 8.31 7.34 8.97
C TRP A 24 9.63 7.98 9.37
N ASN A 25 10.54 8.17 8.41
CA ASN A 25 11.84 8.77 8.70
C ASN A 25 11.69 10.20 9.20
N LYS A 26 10.77 10.95 8.61
CA LYS A 26 10.53 12.31 9.05
C LYS A 26 9.95 12.33 10.45
N PHE A 27 9.07 11.37 10.74
CA PHE A 27 8.47 11.30 12.05
C PHE A 27 9.55 11.04 13.10
N LEU A 28 10.52 10.18 12.78
CA LEU A 28 11.57 9.87 13.72
C LEU A 28 12.49 11.06 13.99
N GLU A 29 12.46 12.05 13.11
CA GLU A 29 13.27 13.24 13.31
C GLU A 29 12.62 14.25 14.24
N LEU A 30 11.37 14.04 14.61
CA LEU A 30 10.70 14.96 15.50
C LEU A 30 11.41 14.92 16.86
N PRO A 31 11.55 16.08 17.48
CA PRO A 31 12.34 16.19 18.70
C PRO A 31 11.80 15.42 19.90
N ILE A 32 10.52 15.24 20.01
CA ILE A 32 9.96 14.53 21.13
C ILE A 32 8.99 13.52 20.64
N ASN A 33 9.31 12.24 20.82
CA ASN A 33 8.45 11.18 20.41
C ASN A 33 8.04 10.36 21.61
N HIS A 34 6.75 10.32 21.83
CA HIS A 34 6.24 9.47 22.88
C HIS A 34 6.22 8.03 22.35
N PRO A 35 6.60 7.05 23.16
CA PRO A 35 6.65 5.68 22.68
C PRO A 35 5.33 5.19 22.13
N MET A 36 4.21 5.59 22.74
CA MET A 36 2.93 5.17 22.24
C MET A 36 2.62 5.83 20.89
N GLU A 37 3.08 7.05 20.72
CA GLU A 37 2.86 7.75 19.48
C GLU A 37 3.63 7.09 18.36
N ALA A 38 4.86 6.69 18.63
CA ALA A 38 5.68 6.04 17.62
C ALA A 38 5.06 4.70 17.23
N ASN A 39 4.54 3.98 18.21
CA ASN A 39 3.90 2.72 17.93
C ASN A 39 2.66 2.92 17.08
N GLU A 40 1.87 3.93 17.38
CA GLU A 40 0.67 4.20 16.63
C GLU A 40 1.01 4.61 15.20
N MET A 41 2.03 5.44 15.03
CA MET A 41 2.44 5.86 13.71
C MET A 41 2.90 4.65 12.89
N ALA A 42 3.66 3.76 13.51
CA ALA A 42 4.12 2.56 12.81
C ALA A 42 2.95 1.71 12.37
N ILE A 43 1.94 1.55 13.21
CA ILE A 43 0.79 0.75 12.87
C ILE A 43 0.04 1.37 11.69
N LYS A 44 -0.14 2.68 11.70
CA LYS A 44 -0.87 3.34 10.63
C LYS A 44 -0.11 3.29 9.32
N ILE A 45 1.19 3.47 9.37
CA ILE A 45 1.99 3.37 8.17
C ILE A 45 1.94 1.94 7.64
N HIS A 46 2.01 0.97 8.54
CA HIS A 46 1.95 -0.41 8.14
C HIS A 46 0.61 -0.72 7.48
N ASP A 47 -0.47 -0.15 7.99
CA ASP A 47 -1.79 -0.36 7.40
C ASP A 47 -1.84 0.21 5.99
N ILE A 48 -1.25 1.38 5.78
CA ILE A 48 -1.22 1.96 4.45
C ILE A 48 -0.41 1.06 3.52
N GLN A 49 0.75 0.62 3.97
CA GLN A 49 1.59 -0.22 3.15
C GLN A 49 0.88 -1.52 2.78
N ARG A 50 0.20 -2.11 3.74
CA ARG A 50 -0.51 -3.35 3.49
C ARG A 50 -1.63 -3.15 2.50
N MET A 51 -2.33 -2.01 2.59
CA MET A 51 -3.38 -1.72 1.67
C MET A 51 -2.84 -1.60 0.25
N ILE A 52 -1.70 -0.94 0.09
CA ILE A 52 -1.12 -0.78 -1.24
C ILE A 52 -0.59 -2.11 -1.77
N ILE A 53 0.06 -2.87 -0.91
CA ILE A 53 0.64 -4.14 -1.34
C ILE A 53 -0.45 -5.14 -1.75
N SER A 54 -1.64 -5.01 -1.18
CA SER A 54 -2.71 -5.94 -1.51
C SER A 54 -3.45 -5.56 -2.78
N ARG A 55 -3.16 -4.39 -3.36
CA ARG A 55 -3.88 -3.96 -4.54
C ARG A 55 -3.71 -4.88 -5.75
N PRO A 56 -2.50 -5.41 -6.01
CA PRO A 56 -2.40 -6.35 -7.13
C PRO A 56 -3.29 -7.56 -6.96
N GLY A 57 -3.35 -8.10 -5.74
CA GLY A 57 -4.22 -9.23 -5.50
C GLY A 57 -5.68 -8.88 -5.69
N PHE A 58 -6.05 -7.66 -5.29
CA PHE A 58 -7.40 -7.21 -5.45
C PHE A 58 -7.74 -7.10 -6.93
N ARG A 59 -6.83 -6.58 -7.75
CA ARG A 59 -7.07 -6.47 -9.19
C ARG A 59 -7.25 -7.83 -9.83
N MET A 60 -6.46 -8.79 -9.41
CA MET A 60 -6.58 -10.12 -9.96
C MET A 60 -7.90 -10.75 -9.55
N ASN A 61 -8.31 -10.53 -8.32
CA ASN A 61 -9.56 -11.08 -7.86
C ASN A 61 -10.74 -10.43 -8.58
N GLN A 62 -10.64 -9.15 -8.87
CA GLN A 62 -11.70 -8.47 -9.58
C GLN A 62 -11.86 -9.04 -10.98
N GLU A 63 -10.75 -9.39 -11.60
CA GLU A 63 -10.83 -9.99 -12.92
C GLU A 63 -11.57 -11.32 -12.84
N ILE A 64 -11.27 -12.11 -11.83
CA ILE A 64 -11.94 -13.38 -11.67
C ILE A 64 -13.42 -13.18 -11.41
N PHE A 65 -13.76 -12.24 -10.53
CA PHE A 65 -15.13 -11.97 -10.21
C PHE A 65 -15.88 -11.45 -11.42
N LYS A 66 -15.23 -10.68 -12.25
CA LYS A 66 -15.85 -10.18 -13.42
C LYS A 66 -16.23 -11.31 -14.33
N GLN A 67 -15.38 -12.29 -14.45
CA GLN A 67 -15.65 -13.40 -15.28
C GLN A 67 -16.86 -14.18 -14.77
N TYR A 68 -16.96 -14.34 -13.46
CA TYR A 68 -18.07 -15.04 -12.89
C TYR A 68 -19.33 -14.25 -13.05
N ASP A 69 -19.29 -12.98 -12.74
CA ASP A 69 -20.46 -12.16 -12.82
C ASP A 69 -20.95 -12.07 -14.23
N GLY A 70 -20.05 -12.17 -15.16
CA GLY A 70 -20.43 -12.06 -16.52
C GLY A 70 -21.47 -13.03 -16.89
N LYS A 71 -21.59 -14.10 -16.16
CA LYS A 71 -22.54 -14.97 -16.46
C LYS A 71 -23.65 -14.80 -15.69
N GLY A 72 -23.49 -14.10 -14.73
CA GLY A 72 -24.48 -13.93 -13.75
C GLY A 72 -25.72 -13.56 -13.97
#